data_46460f0123357ef650fcf7a24aa7667a
#
_entry.id   46460f0123357ef650fcf7a24aa7667a
#
_cell.length_a   1.000
_cell.length_b   1.000
_cell.length_c   1.000
_cell.angle_alpha   90.00
_cell.angle_beta   90.00
_cell.angle_gamma   90.00
#
_symmetry.space_group_name_H-M   'P 1'
#
loop_
_entity.id
_entity.type
_entity.pdbx_description
1 polymer ?
#
loop_
_entity_poly.entity_id
_entity_poly.type
_entity_poly.pdbx_seq_one_letter_code
_entity_poly.pdbx_strand_id
1 'polypeptide(L)' 'MSRIERIQAKLSVLKPYFQEIIDESYKHTSHYDGIHSHIKIRISAKILQGKSLIANHRTINNLLIDEFNNGLHALSIEVL' A
#
# COMPACT_ATOMS: atom_id res chain seq x y z
N MET A 1 -1.24 0.20 -16.54
CA MET A 1 -1.15 -0.53 -15.25
C MET A 1 -2.26 -0.07 -14.32
N SER A 2 -2.82 -1.00 -13.58
CA SER A 2 -3.76 -0.66 -12.51
C SER A 2 -3.03 -0.06 -11.31
N ARG A 3 -3.78 0.55 -10.40
CA ARG A 3 -3.19 1.05 -9.15
C ARG A 3 -2.50 -0.06 -8.37
N ILE A 4 -3.13 -1.24 -8.28
CA ILE A 4 -2.54 -2.38 -7.56
C ILE A 4 -1.22 -2.80 -8.20
N GLU A 5 -1.16 -2.88 -9.51
CA GLU A 5 0.08 -3.21 -10.21
C GLU A 5 1.17 -2.16 -9.99
N ARG A 6 0.80 -0.87 -10.00
CA ARG A 6 1.76 0.20 -9.71
C ARG A 6 2.28 0.11 -8.27
N ILE A 7 1.41 -0.18 -7.32
CA ILE A 7 1.82 -0.33 -5.92
C ILE A 7 2.77 -1.52 -5.76
N GLN A 8 2.44 -2.66 -6.39
CA GLN A 8 3.32 -3.82 -6.38
C GLN A 8 4.72 -3.46 -6.90
N ALA A 9 4.79 -2.77 -8.02
CA ALA A 9 6.05 -2.37 -8.61
C ALA A 9 6.85 -1.45 -7.68
N LYS A 10 6.19 -0.48 -7.05
CA LYS A 10 6.83 0.46 -6.13
C LYS A 10 7.35 -0.23 -4.88
N LEU A 11 6.58 -1.16 -4.32
CA LEU A 11 7.00 -1.91 -3.14
C LEU A 11 8.12 -2.90 -3.43
N SER A 12 8.31 -3.28 -4.68
CA SER A 12 9.37 -4.23 -5.07
C SER A 12 10.77 -3.69 -4.79
N VAL A 13 10.94 -2.38 -4.68
CA VAL A 13 12.24 -1.80 -4.32
C VAL A 13 12.67 -2.20 -2.90
N LEU A 14 11.73 -2.59 -2.05
CA LEU A 14 12.00 -3.08 -0.69
C LEU A 14 12.43 -4.54 -0.66
N LYS A 15 12.39 -5.23 -1.80
CA LYS A 15 12.72 -6.66 -1.93
C LYS A 15 11.95 -7.52 -0.91
N PRO A 16 10.61 -7.44 -0.91
CA PRO A 16 9.84 -8.14 0.11
C PRO A 16 9.93 -9.66 -0.03
N TYR A 17 9.92 -10.34 1.11
CA TYR A 17 9.74 -11.79 1.16
C TYR A 17 8.30 -12.16 0.81
N PHE A 18 7.37 -11.28 1.17
CA PHE A 18 5.94 -11.46 0.97
C PHE A 18 5.31 -10.08 0.80
N GLN A 19 4.37 -9.97 -0.12
CA GLN A 19 3.49 -8.80 -0.19
C GLN A 19 2.12 -9.22 -0.66
N GLU A 20 1.11 -8.60 -0.05
CA GLU A 20 -0.28 -8.78 -0.43
C GLU A 20 -0.94 -7.41 -0.46
N ILE A 21 -1.64 -7.13 -1.55
CA ILE A 21 -2.32 -5.86 -1.72
C ILE A 21 -3.79 -6.15 -1.91
N ILE A 22 -4.60 -5.64 -1.00
CA ILE A 22 -6.03 -5.91 -0.96
C ILE A 22 -6.79 -4.63 -1.23
N ASP A 23 -7.67 -4.67 -2.21
CA ASP A 23 -8.58 -3.57 -2.49
C ASP A 23 -9.76 -3.64 -1.53
N GLU A 24 -9.88 -2.65 -0.68
CA GLU A 24 -10.99 -2.55 0.29
C GLU A 24 -11.97 -1.43 -0.05
N SER A 25 -11.88 -0.88 -1.24
CA SER A 25 -12.73 0.25 -1.66
C SER A 25 -14.21 -0.06 -1.53
N TYR A 26 -14.60 -1.28 -1.82
CA TYR A 26 -16.00 -1.70 -1.75
C TYR A 26 -16.60 -1.62 -0.34
N LYS A 27 -15.77 -1.60 0.69
CA LYS A 27 -16.21 -1.53 2.08
C LYS A 27 -16.61 -0.12 2.50
N HIS A 28 -16.17 0.88 1.77
CA HIS A 28 -16.21 2.27 2.19
C HIS A 28 -17.14 3.14 1.37
N THR A 29 -17.86 2.55 0.42
CA THR A 29 -18.66 3.34 -0.49
C THR A 29 -19.85 2.57 -1.03
N SER A 30 -20.98 3.26 -1.12
CA SER A 30 -22.12 2.82 -1.91
C SER A 30 -21.93 3.19 -3.39
N HIS A 31 -20.84 3.88 -3.73
CA HIS A 31 -20.54 4.39 -5.06
C HIS A 31 -19.16 3.91 -5.52
N TYR A 32 -18.94 2.60 -5.44
CA TYR A 32 -17.69 2.04 -5.91
C TYR A 32 -17.52 2.31 -7.40
N ASP A 33 -16.45 3.01 -7.75
CA ASP A 33 -16.18 3.45 -9.12
C ASP A 33 -14.97 2.74 -9.76
N GLY A 34 -14.41 1.77 -9.08
CA GLY A 34 -13.29 0.99 -9.59
C GLY A 34 -11.92 1.65 -9.50
N ILE A 35 -11.79 2.76 -8.81
CA ILE A 35 -10.52 3.49 -8.73
C ILE A 35 -9.58 3.00 -7.65
N HIS A 36 -9.96 1.96 -6.90
CA HIS A 36 -9.12 1.39 -5.84
C HIS A 36 -8.65 2.44 -4.85
N SER A 37 -9.60 3.17 -4.27
CA SER A 37 -9.32 4.31 -3.39
C SER A 37 -8.93 3.94 -1.97
N HIS A 38 -9.20 2.71 -1.54
CA HIS A 38 -8.92 2.21 -0.19
C HIS A 38 -8.19 0.89 -0.31
N ILE A 39 -6.93 0.88 0.10
CA ILE A 39 -6.03 -0.26 -0.10
C ILE A 39 -5.48 -0.73 1.24
N LYS A 40 -5.36 -2.04 1.42
CA LYS A 40 -4.62 -2.64 2.52
C LYS A 40 -3.39 -3.34 1.97
N ILE A 41 -2.24 -3.09 2.60
CA ILE A 41 -0.98 -3.74 2.26
C ILE A 41 -0.55 -4.60 3.45
N ARG A 42 -0.23 -5.85 3.17
CA ARG A 42 0.44 -6.75 4.11
C ARG A 42 1.79 -7.08 3.52
N ILE A 43 2.85 -6.82 4.26
CA ILE A 43 4.21 -6.91 3.71
C ILE A 43 5.21 -7.40 4.74
N SER A 44 6.16 -8.19 4.27
CA SER A 44 7.31 -8.63 5.06
C SER A 44 8.57 -8.40 4.23
N ALA A 45 9.51 -7.64 4.78
CA ALA A 45 10.78 -7.34 4.12
C ALA A 45 11.86 -7.11 5.16
N LYS A 46 13.09 -7.52 4.83
CA LYS A 46 14.21 -7.37 5.75
C LYS A 46 14.41 -5.91 6.16
N ILE A 47 14.30 -5.00 5.22
CA ILE A 47 14.53 -3.57 5.47
C ILE A 47 13.53 -2.96 6.45
N LEU A 48 12.38 -3.61 6.63
CA LEU A 48 11.34 -3.13 7.55
C LEU A 48 11.45 -3.71 8.95
N GLN A 49 12.32 -4.71 9.15
CA GLN A 49 12.43 -5.40 10.42
C GLN A 49 13.21 -4.58 11.44
N GLY A 50 12.80 -4.64 12.70
CA GLY A 50 13.48 -3.94 13.79
C GLY A 50 13.24 -2.44 13.82
N LYS A 51 12.41 -1.91 12.94
CA LYS A 51 12.07 -0.48 12.91
C LYS A 51 10.72 -0.23 13.56
N SER A 52 10.50 1.01 14.00
CA SER A 52 9.22 1.38 14.57
C SER A 52 8.10 1.32 13.53
N LEU A 53 6.87 1.18 14.01
CA LEU A 53 5.70 1.21 13.15
C LEU A 53 5.63 2.50 12.33
N ILE A 54 5.91 3.64 12.98
CA ILE A 54 5.89 4.94 12.32
C ILE A 54 6.93 5.00 11.21
N ALA A 55 8.16 4.52 11.46
CA ALA A 55 9.21 4.54 10.46
C ALA A 55 8.85 3.70 9.24
N ASN A 56 8.28 2.51 9.46
CA ASN A 56 7.85 1.63 8.37
C ASN A 56 6.71 2.24 7.56
N HIS A 57 5.75 2.87 8.23
CA HIS A 57 4.65 3.54 7.55
C HIS A 57 5.14 4.69 6.70
N ARG A 58 6.09 5.48 7.19
CA ARG A 58 6.68 6.58 6.43
C ARG A 58 7.42 6.08 5.19
N THR A 59 8.18 5.00 5.33
CA THR A 59 8.88 4.40 4.19
C THR A 59 7.91 4.02 3.09
N ILE A 60 6.83 3.33 3.44
CA ILE A 60 5.85 2.88 2.47
C ILE A 60 5.05 4.05 1.90
N ASN A 61 4.62 4.98 2.74
CA ASN A 61 3.87 6.16 2.29
C ASN A 61 4.68 6.99 1.29
N ASN A 62 5.99 7.15 1.53
CA ASN A 62 6.84 7.90 0.62
C ASN A 62 6.95 7.24 -0.75
N LEU A 63 6.99 5.90 -0.79
CA LEU A 63 6.99 5.18 -2.06
C LEU A 63 5.69 5.37 -2.83
N LEU A 64 4.59 5.59 -2.13
CA LEU A 64 3.26 5.66 -2.72
C LEU A 64 2.71 7.07 -2.84
N ILE A 65 3.55 8.10 -2.68
CA ILE A 65 3.09 9.48 -2.65
C ILE A 65 2.31 9.85 -3.92
N ASP A 66 2.72 9.35 -5.07
CA ASP A 66 2.02 9.64 -6.33
C ASP A 66 0.62 9.03 -6.35
N GLU A 67 0.43 7.88 -5.71
CA GLU A 67 -0.89 7.27 -5.65
C GLU A 67 -1.82 8.10 -4.76
N PHE A 68 -1.32 8.63 -3.65
CA PHE A 68 -2.11 9.54 -2.81
C PHE A 68 -2.51 10.79 -3.57
N ASN A 69 -1.63 11.31 -4.41
CA ASN A 69 -1.92 12.50 -5.22
C ASN A 69 -2.90 12.20 -6.36
N ASN A 70 -3.14 10.96 -6.68
CA ASN A 70 -3.95 10.53 -7.82
C ASN A 70 -5.15 9.66 -7.43
N GLY A 71 -5.70 9.87 -6.25
CA GLY A 71 -6.98 9.27 -5.89
C GLY A 71 -6.95 8.17 -4.83
N LEU A 72 -5.78 7.81 -4.30
CA LEU A 72 -5.72 6.91 -3.15
C LEU A 72 -6.10 7.71 -1.90
N HIS A 73 -7.23 7.34 -1.27
CA HIS A 73 -7.75 8.09 -0.11
C HIS A 73 -7.29 7.52 1.23
N ALA A 74 -7.16 6.20 1.31
CA ALA A 74 -6.80 5.56 2.56
C ALA A 74 -5.91 4.35 2.30
N LEU A 75 -4.92 4.18 3.18
CA LEU A 75 -3.97 3.08 3.10
C LEU A 75 -3.82 2.47 4.49
N SER A 76 -4.04 1.17 4.60
CA SER A 76 -3.77 0.39 5.79
C SER A 76 -2.53 -0.45 5.54
N ILE A 77 -1.60 -0.45 6.49
CA ILE A 77 -0.34 -1.16 6.35
C ILE A 77 -0.15 -2.10 7.53
N GLU A 78 0.09 -3.38 7.22
CA GLU A 78 0.43 -4.38 8.20
C GLU A 78 1.81 -4.93 7.84
N VAL A 79 2.81 -4.68 8.69
CA VAL A 79 4.17 -5.21 8.52
C VAL A 79 4.26 -6.51 9.29
N LEU A 80 4.54 -7.59 8.58
CA LEU A 80 4.57 -8.94 9.13
C LEU A 80 5.95 -9.32 9.67
#